data_f910c335ebb451348ac7b921b4ac8d88
#
_entry.id   f910c335ebb451348ac7b921b4ac8d88
#
_cell.length_a   1.000
_cell.length_b   1.000
_cell.length_c   1.000
_cell.angle_alpha   90.00
_cell.angle_beta   90.00
_cell.angle_gamma   90.00
#
_symmetry.space_group_name_H-M   'P 1'
#
loop_
_entity.id
_entity.type
_entity.pdbx_description
1 polymer ?
#
loop_
_entity_poly.entity_id
_entity_poly.type
_entity_poly.pdbx_seq_one_letter_code
_entity_poly.pdbx_strand_id
1 'polypeptide(L)'
;MLAASAAALPALLAIAGCRSSDAFAGPDPLAGRPALSPDVITLQEAIKAERAMIALYQAAVNGGTRPARTLEGLLAEHRQHLSRLQARLVLPPGSGSASPSPSPSSSPSSSRARGRVTIAQLRAAERASAADLVRRLVSVPPALAQLFASIAASDATHVVALA
;
A
#
# COMPACT_ATOMS: atom_id res chain seq x y z
N MET A 1 -64.47 22.26 -42.33
CA MET A 1 -63.72 23.52 -42.54
C MET A 1 -62.54 23.48 -41.57
N LEU A 2 -61.40 23.15 -42.10
CA LEU A 2 -60.15 23.40 -41.35
C LEU A 2 -58.96 23.06 -42.23
N ALA A 3 -58.18 24.06 -42.50
CA ALA A 3 -57.02 23.99 -43.37
C ALA A 3 -55.83 23.36 -42.61
N ALA A 4 -55.15 22.41 -43.25
CA ALA A 4 -53.89 21.88 -42.77
C ALA A 4 -52.73 22.57 -43.48
N SER A 5 -51.90 23.29 -42.71
CA SER A 5 -50.66 23.87 -43.21
C SER A 5 -49.49 22.90 -42.93
N ALA A 6 -48.90 22.41 -44.02
CA ALA A 6 -47.66 21.62 -43.95
C ALA A 6 -46.46 22.55 -43.92
N ALA A 7 -45.67 22.52 -42.86
CA ALA A 7 -44.38 23.19 -42.75
C ALA A 7 -43.27 22.19 -43.07
N ALA A 8 -42.56 22.44 -44.16
CA ALA A 8 -41.36 21.69 -44.57
C ALA A 8 -40.15 22.20 -43.80
N LEU A 9 -39.43 21.34 -43.08
CA LEU A 9 -38.15 21.62 -42.44
C LEU A 9 -37.00 21.17 -43.35
N PRO A 10 -35.98 22.00 -43.60
CA PRO A 10 -34.80 21.56 -44.32
C PRO A 10 -33.88 20.75 -43.42
N ALA A 11 -33.51 19.58 -43.88
CA ALA A 11 -32.50 18.74 -43.25
C ALA A 11 -31.10 19.35 -43.44
N LEU A 12 -30.51 19.84 -42.37
CA LEU A 12 -29.10 20.20 -42.31
C LEU A 12 -28.29 18.92 -42.11
N LEU A 13 -27.60 18.45 -43.14
CA LEU A 13 -26.56 17.44 -43.03
C LEU A 13 -25.35 18.05 -42.29
N ALA A 14 -25.22 17.74 -41.01
CA ALA A 14 -23.99 17.96 -40.27
C ALA A 14 -23.00 16.87 -40.71
N ILE A 15 -22.02 17.24 -41.52
CA ILE A 15 -20.83 16.42 -41.78
C ILE A 15 -20.00 16.39 -40.51
N ALA A 16 -20.17 15.36 -39.69
CA ALA A 16 -19.29 15.07 -38.58
C ALA A 16 -17.94 14.66 -39.17
N GLY A 17 -17.03 15.61 -39.25
CA GLY A 17 -15.63 15.34 -39.59
C GLY A 17 -15.03 14.42 -38.53
N CYS A 18 -14.73 13.18 -38.88
CA CYS A 18 -13.94 12.27 -38.10
C CYS A 18 -12.57 12.93 -37.87
N ARG A 19 -12.30 13.38 -36.69
CA ARG A 19 -10.93 13.69 -36.24
C ARG A 19 -10.16 12.38 -36.09
N SER A 20 -9.53 11.94 -37.16
CA SER A 20 -8.72 10.74 -37.23
C SER A 20 -7.37 10.89 -36.53
N SER A 21 -7.15 11.95 -35.75
CA SER A 21 -5.88 12.22 -35.11
C SER A 21 -5.63 11.41 -33.83
N ASP A 22 -6.68 10.85 -33.20
CA ASP A 22 -6.52 10.11 -31.95
C ASP A 22 -6.22 8.61 -32.12
N ALA A 23 -6.33 8.08 -33.35
CA ALA A 23 -6.13 6.65 -33.61
C ALA A 23 -4.64 6.22 -33.56
N PHE A 24 -3.71 7.16 -33.53
CA PHE A 24 -2.26 6.91 -33.49
C PHE A 24 -1.57 7.52 -32.28
N ALA A 25 -2.30 8.12 -31.36
CA ALA A 25 -1.76 8.53 -30.07
C ALA A 25 -1.65 7.32 -29.16
N GLY A 26 -0.70 6.44 -29.45
CA GLY A 26 -0.22 5.48 -28.46
C GLY A 26 0.30 6.24 -27.23
N PRO A 27 0.39 5.59 -26.06
CA PRO A 27 0.94 6.24 -24.87
C PRO A 27 2.32 6.79 -25.23
N ASP A 28 2.50 8.12 -25.02
CA ASP A 28 3.77 8.79 -25.29
C ASP A 28 4.88 8.09 -24.48
N PRO A 29 5.87 7.48 -25.13
CA PRO A 29 6.96 6.81 -24.41
C PRO A 29 7.83 7.78 -23.59
N LEU A 30 7.68 9.10 -23.81
CA LEU A 30 8.33 10.16 -23.06
C LEU A 30 7.41 10.77 -21.99
N ALA A 31 6.13 10.39 -21.95
CA ALA A 31 5.26 10.79 -20.86
C ALA A 31 5.84 10.23 -19.56
N GLY A 32 6.28 11.11 -18.67
CA GLY A 32 6.79 10.74 -17.35
C GLY A 32 5.77 9.84 -16.65
N ARG A 33 6.24 8.81 -15.93
CA ARG A 33 5.34 7.96 -15.13
C ARG A 33 4.44 8.85 -14.29
N PRO A 34 3.11 8.63 -14.28
CA PRO A 34 2.22 9.39 -13.42
C PRO A 34 2.71 9.28 -11.98
N ALA A 35 2.83 10.42 -11.30
CA ALA A 35 3.21 10.44 -9.90
C ALA A 35 2.20 9.64 -9.08
N LEU A 36 2.68 8.82 -8.16
CA LEU A 36 1.81 8.09 -7.25
C LEU A 36 1.05 9.09 -6.37
N SER A 37 -0.22 8.80 -6.09
CA SER A 37 -0.97 9.62 -5.15
C SER A 37 -0.37 9.53 -3.74
N PRO A 38 -0.50 10.57 -2.91
CA PRO A 38 -0.03 10.54 -1.52
C PRO A 38 -0.54 9.34 -0.74
N ASP A 39 -1.78 8.92 -0.99
CA ASP A 39 -2.39 7.76 -0.33
C ASP A 39 -1.71 6.45 -0.71
N VAL A 40 -1.35 6.28 -1.99
CA VAL A 40 -0.59 5.11 -2.47
C VAL A 40 0.79 5.10 -1.82
N ILE A 41 1.47 6.24 -1.73
CA ILE A 41 2.78 6.34 -1.06
C ILE A 41 2.65 5.95 0.41
N THR A 42 1.69 6.53 1.12
CA THR A 42 1.43 6.25 2.54
C THR A 42 1.12 4.76 2.76
N LEU A 43 0.32 4.15 1.88
CA LEU A 43 0.00 2.73 1.96
C LEU A 43 1.23 1.84 1.69
N GLN A 44 2.08 2.21 0.72
CA GLN A 44 3.33 1.50 0.45
C GLN A 44 4.30 1.57 1.64
N GLU A 45 4.37 2.71 2.33
CA GLU A 45 5.17 2.86 3.55
C GLU A 45 4.64 1.97 4.68
N ALA A 46 3.32 1.91 4.88
CA ALA A 46 2.70 1.01 5.85
C ALA A 46 2.99 -0.47 5.52
N ILE A 47 2.89 -0.87 4.26
CA ILE A 47 3.26 -2.22 3.80
C ILE A 47 4.74 -2.52 4.07
N LYS A 48 5.63 -1.56 3.86
CA LYS A 48 7.05 -1.70 4.16
C LYS A 48 7.31 -1.86 5.66
N ALA A 49 6.64 -1.07 6.49
CA ALA A 49 6.74 -1.16 7.95
C ALA A 49 6.26 -2.52 8.46
N GLU A 50 5.14 -3.01 7.94
CA GLU A 50 4.58 -4.31 8.31
C GLU A 50 5.51 -5.48 7.93
N ARG A 51 6.15 -5.41 6.75
CA ARG A 51 7.17 -6.40 6.35
C ARG A 51 8.37 -6.40 7.28
N ALA A 52 8.80 -5.22 7.74
CA ALA A 52 9.90 -5.10 8.70
C ALA A 52 9.52 -5.70 10.08
N MET A 53 8.27 -5.51 10.53
CA MET A 53 7.75 -6.11 11.76
C MET A 53 7.72 -7.63 11.65
N ILE A 54 7.20 -8.19 10.55
CA ILE A 54 7.22 -9.63 10.28
C ILE A 54 8.65 -10.18 10.34
N ALA A 55 9.61 -9.50 9.72
CA ALA A 55 11.01 -9.93 9.75
C ALA A 55 11.60 -9.92 11.17
N LEU A 56 11.23 -8.93 11.99
CA LEU A 56 11.65 -8.83 13.38
C LEU A 56 11.09 -9.98 14.23
N TYR A 57 9.80 -10.29 14.08
CA TYR A 57 9.17 -11.45 14.75
C TYR A 57 9.76 -12.78 14.29
N GLN A 58 10.00 -12.96 12.99
CA GLN A 58 10.67 -14.15 12.47
C GLN A 58 12.07 -14.33 13.07
N ALA A 59 12.83 -13.24 13.19
CA ALA A 59 14.15 -13.27 13.83
C ALA A 59 14.06 -13.63 15.32
N ALA A 60 13.03 -13.13 16.03
CA ALA A 60 12.79 -13.48 17.42
C ALA A 60 12.45 -14.97 17.61
N VAL A 61 11.53 -15.49 16.79
CA VAL A 61 11.12 -16.91 16.81
C VAL A 61 12.31 -17.81 16.48
N ASN A 62 13.02 -17.53 15.40
CA ASN A 62 14.19 -18.31 14.97
C ASN A 62 15.36 -18.21 15.96
N GLY A 63 15.48 -17.07 16.66
CA GLY A 63 16.45 -16.87 17.72
C GLY A 63 16.12 -17.54 19.06
N GLY A 64 14.97 -18.22 19.13
CA GLY A 64 14.51 -18.91 20.35
C GLY A 64 14.07 -17.97 21.48
N THR A 65 13.63 -16.75 21.14
CA THR A 65 13.04 -15.83 22.12
C THR A 65 11.71 -16.43 22.66
N ARG A 66 11.51 -16.31 23.95
CA ARG A 66 10.31 -16.84 24.65
C ARG A 66 9.38 -15.69 25.03
N PRO A 67 8.05 -15.93 25.08
CA PRO A 67 7.30 -17.18 24.86
C PRO A 67 7.06 -17.44 23.35
N ALA A 68 7.52 -18.57 22.82
CA ALA A 68 7.48 -18.88 21.38
C ALA A 68 6.06 -18.88 20.81
N ARG A 69 5.09 -19.54 21.46
CA ARG A 69 3.70 -19.62 20.97
C ARG A 69 3.04 -18.26 20.85
N THR A 70 3.28 -17.36 21.80
CA THR A 70 2.77 -15.98 21.73
C THR A 70 3.37 -15.28 20.52
N LEU A 71 4.70 -15.37 20.31
CA LEU A 71 5.38 -14.73 19.19
C LEU A 71 4.91 -15.26 17.83
N GLU A 72 4.64 -16.56 17.73
CA GLU A 72 4.08 -17.16 16.52
C GLU A 72 2.65 -16.67 16.23
N GLY A 73 1.82 -16.51 17.26
CA GLY A 73 0.47 -15.94 17.15
C GLY A 73 0.53 -14.49 16.64
N LEU A 74 1.33 -13.64 17.28
CA LEU A 74 1.50 -12.25 16.88
C LEU A 74 2.09 -12.12 15.45
N LEU A 75 3.04 -12.98 15.10
CA LEU A 75 3.57 -13.06 13.73
C LEU A 75 2.48 -13.39 12.70
N ALA A 76 1.55 -14.27 13.04
CA ALA A 76 0.43 -14.61 12.16
C ALA A 76 -0.52 -13.41 11.97
N GLU A 77 -0.76 -12.62 13.02
CA GLU A 77 -1.56 -11.39 12.94
C GLU A 77 -0.90 -10.34 12.05
N HIS A 78 0.40 -10.10 12.16
CA HIS A 78 1.13 -9.19 11.26
C HIS A 78 1.06 -9.63 9.80
N ARG A 79 1.09 -10.94 9.52
CA ARG A 79 0.88 -11.43 8.15
C ARG A 79 -0.53 -11.13 7.63
N GLN A 80 -1.55 -11.16 8.50
CA GLN A 80 -2.91 -10.75 8.13
C GLN A 80 -2.99 -9.25 7.89
N HIS A 81 -2.34 -8.42 8.71
CA HIS A 81 -2.25 -6.96 8.50
C HIS A 81 -1.62 -6.67 7.14
N LEU A 82 -0.48 -7.29 6.83
CA LEU A 82 0.18 -7.15 5.53
C LEU A 82 -0.76 -7.50 4.37
N SER A 83 -1.47 -8.61 4.47
CA SER A 83 -2.43 -9.05 3.44
C SER A 83 -3.55 -8.01 3.23
N ARG A 84 -4.12 -7.47 4.32
CA ARG A 84 -5.17 -6.44 4.27
C ARG A 84 -4.66 -5.13 3.65
N LEU A 85 -3.44 -4.71 3.98
CA LEU A 85 -2.82 -3.52 3.40
C LEU A 85 -2.57 -3.71 1.90
N GLN A 86 -2.03 -4.87 1.50
CA GLN A 86 -1.77 -5.19 0.10
C GLN A 86 -3.06 -5.25 -0.74
N ALA A 87 -4.16 -5.75 -0.17
CA ALA A 87 -5.46 -5.79 -0.83
C ALA A 87 -6.05 -4.39 -1.11
N ARG A 88 -5.55 -3.34 -0.44
CA ARG A 88 -5.93 -1.94 -0.69
C ARG A 88 -5.04 -1.24 -1.70
N LEU A 89 -3.90 -1.84 -2.07
CA LEU A 89 -2.95 -1.23 -2.99
C LEU A 89 -3.43 -1.39 -4.42
N VAL A 90 -4.01 -0.32 -4.97
CA VAL A 90 -4.33 -0.21 -6.39
C VAL A 90 -3.26 0.67 -7.04
N LEU A 91 -2.43 0.07 -7.88
CA LEU A 91 -1.42 0.81 -8.65
C LEU A 91 -2.02 1.27 -9.98
N PRO A 92 -1.70 2.49 -10.44
CA PRO A 92 -2.10 2.94 -11.78
C PRO A 92 -1.57 1.98 -12.86
N PRO A 93 -2.29 1.83 -13.99
CA PRO A 93 -1.80 1.06 -15.14
C PRO A 93 -0.43 1.60 -15.58
N GLY A 94 0.54 0.72 -15.77
CA GLY A 94 1.91 1.10 -16.14
C GLY A 94 2.86 1.33 -14.96
N SER A 95 2.38 1.33 -13.71
CA SER A 95 3.23 1.33 -12.50
C SER A 95 3.75 -0.08 -12.17
N GLY A 96 3.59 -1.03 -13.11
CA GLY A 96 4.01 -2.41 -12.96
C GLY A 96 5.47 -2.47 -12.50
N SER A 97 5.70 -3.25 -11.48
CA SER A 97 6.99 -3.64 -10.91
C SER A 97 8.11 -3.60 -11.95
N ALA A 98 9.00 -2.63 -11.79
CA ALA A 98 10.36 -2.92 -12.14
C ALA A 98 10.75 -4.12 -11.24
N SER A 99 10.74 -5.31 -11.82
CA SER A 99 11.40 -6.48 -11.23
C SER A 99 12.75 -5.96 -10.71
N PRO A 100 13.09 -6.17 -9.43
CA PRO A 100 14.40 -5.73 -8.99
C PRO A 100 15.44 -6.46 -9.84
N SER A 101 16.00 -5.73 -10.80
CA SER A 101 17.23 -6.13 -11.44
C SER A 101 18.21 -6.38 -10.30
N PRO A 102 18.92 -7.51 -10.26
CA PRO A 102 19.89 -7.76 -9.21
C PRO A 102 20.97 -6.68 -9.30
N SER A 103 20.83 -5.63 -8.49
CA SER A 103 21.94 -4.71 -8.27
C SER A 103 23.08 -5.48 -7.66
N PRO A 104 24.31 -5.29 -8.17
CA PRO A 104 25.47 -5.95 -7.62
C PRO A 104 25.58 -5.64 -6.13
N SER A 105 25.70 -6.69 -5.36
CA SER A 105 25.91 -6.71 -3.93
C SER A 105 26.88 -5.62 -3.47
N SER A 106 26.36 -4.55 -2.89
CA SER A 106 27.12 -3.82 -1.90
C SER A 106 27.19 -4.71 -0.67
N SER A 107 28.37 -5.26 -0.45
CA SER A 107 28.72 -6.05 0.73
C SER A 107 28.26 -5.30 2.00
N PRO A 108 27.47 -5.90 2.87
CA PRO A 108 27.23 -5.32 4.19
C PRO A 108 28.48 -5.58 5.03
N SER A 109 29.43 -4.66 4.98
CA SER A 109 30.41 -4.52 6.06
C SER A 109 29.69 -4.00 7.27
N SER A 110 29.19 -4.91 8.06
CA SER A 110 29.13 -4.87 9.53
C SER A 110 28.43 -6.14 9.99
N SER A 111 29.23 -7.17 10.24
CA SER A 111 28.89 -8.22 11.18
C SER A 111 28.83 -7.61 12.60
N ARG A 112 27.88 -6.70 12.85
CA ARG A 112 27.39 -6.56 14.20
C ARG A 112 26.83 -7.91 14.57
N ALA A 113 27.38 -8.52 15.59
CA ALA A 113 26.83 -9.69 16.23
C ALA A 113 25.30 -9.51 16.27
N ARG A 114 24.55 -10.31 15.49
CA ARG A 114 23.09 -10.25 15.48
C ARG A 114 22.66 -10.75 16.84
N GLY A 115 22.61 -9.83 17.82
CA GLY A 115 22.07 -10.11 19.14
C GLY A 115 20.66 -10.69 18.94
N ARG A 116 20.31 -11.67 19.78
CA ARG A 116 18.96 -12.22 19.81
C ARG A 116 17.95 -11.08 19.96
N VAL A 117 16.91 -11.05 19.13
CA VAL A 117 15.81 -10.10 19.30
C VAL A 117 15.15 -10.32 20.65
N THR A 118 14.97 -9.29 21.42
CA THR A 118 14.41 -9.34 22.77
C THR A 118 12.93 -8.94 22.77
N ILE A 119 12.20 -9.37 23.80
CA ILE A 119 10.80 -8.93 24.02
C ILE A 119 10.71 -7.40 24.15
N ALA A 120 11.68 -6.77 24.81
CA ALA A 120 11.71 -5.31 24.95
C ALA A 120 11.82 -4.60 23.58
N GLN A 121 12.61 -5.15 22.65
CA GLN A 121 12.70 -4.62 21.28
C GLN A 121 11.40 -4.79 20.52
N LEU A 122 10.73 -5.96 20.61
CA LEU A 122 9.43 -6.19 20.02
C LEU A 122 8.40 -5.19 20.55
N ARG A 123 8.28 -5.05 21.86
CA ARG A 123 7.38 -4.07 22.50
C ARG A 123 7.64 -2.64 22.07
N ALA A 124 8.89 -2.26 21.91
CA ALA A 124 9.25 -0.93 21.41
C ALA A 124 8.83 -0.74 19.95
N ALA A 125 9.02 -1.77 19.10
CA ALA A 125 8.61 -1.75 17.72
C ALA A 125 7.08 -1.64 17.57
N GLU A 126 6.31 -2.41 18.37
CA GLU A 126 4.84 -2.34 18.39
C GLU A 126 4.33 -0.95 18.77
N ARG A 127 4.89 -0.36 19.84
CA ARG A 127 4.53 1.01 20.25
C ARG A 127 4.82 2.03 19.15
N ALA A 128 5.96 1.89 18.48
CA ALA A 128 6.35 2.79 17.40
C ALA A 128 5.41 2.64 16.19
N SER A 129 5.06 1.41 15.83
CA SER A 129 4.11 1.10 14.75
C SER A 129 2.73 1.69 15.04
N ALA A 130 2.16 1.39 16.19
CA ALA A 130 0.85 1.91 16.61
C ALA A 130 0.83 3.45 16.57
N ALA A 131 1.85 4.10 17.13
CA ALA A 131 1.95 5.55 17.14
C ALA A 131 2.08 6.14 15.73
N ASP A 132 2.82 5.50 14.83
CA ASP A 132 2.98 5.94 13.44
C ASP A 132 1.66 5.85 12.68
N LEU A 133 0.96 4.73 12.77
CA LEU A 133 -0.36 4.55 12.15
C LEU A 133 -1.37 5.56 12.64
N VAL A 134 -1.42 5.84 13.96
CA VAL A 134 -2.31 6.86 14.53
C VAL A 134 -2.01 8.25 13.96
N ARG A 135 -0.73 8.62 13.82
CA ARG A 135 -0.36 9.92 13.21
C ARG A 135 -0.85 10.06 11.77
N ARG A 136 -0.91 8.95 11.03
CA ARG A 136 -1.33 8.94 9.62
C ARG A 136 -2.83 9.05 9.41
N LEU A 137 -3.66 8.82 10.44
CA LEU A 137 -5.12 8.79 10.33
C LEU A 137 -5.71 10.08 9.76
N VAL A 138 -5.11 11.23 10.06
CA VAL A 138 -5.61 12.55 9.66
C VAL A 138 -5.30 12.90 8.20
N SER A 139 -4.41 12.16 7.57
CA SER A 139 -3.90 12.46 6.22
C SER A 139 -4.31 11.46 5.16
N VAL A 140 -5.11 10.46 5.50
CA VAL A 140 -5.53 9.40 4.58
C VAL A 140 -7.05 9.35 4.45
N PRO A 141 -7.60 8.78 3.34
CA PRO A 141 -9.03 8.61 3.16
C PRO A 141 -9.67 7.75 4.26
N PRO A 142 -10.97 7.95 4.58
CA PRO A 142 -11.63 7.29 5.69
C PRO A 142 -11.51 5.76 5.72
N ALA A 143 -11.60 5.11 4.55
CA ALA A 143 -11.46 3.65 4.45
C ALA A 143 -10.06 3.15 4.81
N LEU A 144 -9.01 3.92 4.50
CA LEU A 144 -7.64 3.61 4.87
C LEU A 144 -7.38 3.97 6.34
N ALA A 145 -7.93 5.09 6.81
CA ALA A 145 -7.88 5.48 8.22
C ALA A 145 -8.49 4.40 9.13
N GLN A 146 -9.64 3.83 8.76
CA GLN A 146 -10.26 2.73 9.51
C GLN A 146 -9.34 1.49 9.58
N LEU A 147 -8.69 1.12 8.47
CA LEU A 147 -7.74 0.01 8.45
C LEU A 147 -6.53 0.29 9.35
N PHE A 148 -5.94 1.49 9.24
CA PHE A 148 -4.80 1.90 10.07
C PHE A 148 -5.16 1.93 11.56
N ALA A 149 -6.33 2.45 11.91
CA ALA A 149 -6.81 2.44 13.30
C ALA A 149 -6.97 1.02 13.84
N SER A 150 -7.50 0.10 13.03
CA SER A 150 -7.64 -1.31 13.40
C SER A 150 -6.29 -1.98 13.64
N ILE A 151 -5.29 -1.75 12.78
CA ILE A 151 -3.94 -2.28 12.94
C ILE A 151 -3.27 -1.66 14.17
N ALA A 152 -3.34 -0.34 14.33
CA ALA A 152 -2.77 0.35 15.50
C ALA A 152 -3.35 -0.16 16.82
N ALA A 153 -4.65 -0.46 16.88
CA ALA A 153 -5.28 -1.05 18.04
C ALA A 153 -4.77 -2.48 18.32
N SER A 154 -4.57 -3.29 17.27
CA SER A 154 -3.96 -4.62 17.37
C SER A 154 -2.54 -4.52 17.92
N ASP A 155 -1.68 -3.66 17.35
CA ASP A 155 -0.30 -3.46 17.79
C ASP A 155 -0.25 -3.02 19.27
N ALA A 156 -1.19 -2.17 19.71
CA ALA A 156 -1.30 -1.78 21.12
C ALA A 156 -1.62 -2.98 22.03
N THR A 157 -2.45 -3.93 21.57
CA THR A 157 -2.73 -5.16 22.33
C THR A 157 -1.53 -6.10 22.36
N HIS A 158 -0.72 -6.14 21.28
CA HIS A 158 0.53 -6.89 21.23
C HIS A 158 1.52 -6.42 22.30
N VAL A 159 1.60 -5.11 22.54
CA VAL A 159 2.44 -4.54 23.64
C VAL A 159 2.06 -5.14 24.99
N VAL A 160 0.75 -5.36 25.23
CA VAL A 160 0.27 -5.99 26.46
C VAL A 160 0.58 -7.49 26.48
N ALA A 161 0.36 -8.18 25.36
CA ALA A 161 0.64 -9.61 25.25
C ALA A 161 2.13 -9.96 25.40
N LEU A 162 3.01 -8.98 25.18
CA LEU A 162 4.47 -9.07 25.36
C LEU A 162 4.93 -8.59 26.75
N ALA A 163 4.04 -8.23 27.66
CA ALA A 163 4.39 -7.80 29.01
C ALA A 163 4.66 -9.00 29.93
#